data_6d89a00182d8dfd8e194cb61bbfe1ef9
#
_entry.id   6d89a00182d8dfd8e194cb61bbfe1ef9
#
_cell.length_a   1.000
_cell.length_b   1.000
_cell.length_c   1.000
_cell.angle_alpha   90.00
_cell.angle_beta   90.00
_cell.angle_gamma   90.00
#
_symmetry.space_group_name_H-M   'P 1'
#
loop_
_entity.id
_entity.type
_entity.pdbx_description
1 polymer ?
#
loop_
_entity_poly.entity_id
_entity_poly.type
_entity_poly.pdbx_seq_one_letter_code
_entity_poly.pdbx_strand_id
1 'polypeptide(L)'
;KLDLKNVYIVPGDSDSDKTAKEELGRRGALLLNDLFGSVDTVAISGGSTMAEVARMLPECLANVTILPARGSMGNHVEVQANYIAANIASKTHSSYRMIHIPEGLSDSALQMMLKADRQTQENVAMTARAQVVIFGIGRADRMARKRGMTALQRDALHSLGACGESLGCYCGLDGKILYGTNNVGISLREIKYHPHIIAVAGG
;
A
#
# COMPACT_ATOMS: atom_id res chain seq x y z
N LYS A 1 -22.39 -6.38 9.33
CA LYS A 1 -22.51 -6.03 7.90
C LYS A 1 -21.34 -5.12 7.56
N LEU A 2 -20.52 -5.50 6.60
CA LEU A 2 -19.41 -4.66 6.13
C LEU A 2 -20.02 -3.51 5.30
N ASP A 3 -19.61 -2.29 5.59
CA ASP A 3 -20.04 -1.09 4.84
C ASP A 3 -19.10 -0.89 3.63
N LEU A 4 -19.07 -1.89 2.74
CA LEU A 4 -18.26 -1.90 1.53
C LEU A 4 -19.18 -1.80 0.32
N LYS A 5 -18.82 -0.98 -0.67
CA LYS A 5 -19.57 -0.86 -1.93
C LYS A 5 -19.58 -2.17 -2.70
N ASN A 6 -18.42 -2.80 -2.84
CA ASN A 6 -18.23 -4.05 -3.56
C ASN A 6 -17.27 -4.96 -2.82
N VAL A 7 -17.52 -6.27 -2.88
CA VAL A 7 -16.63 -7.32 -2.38
C VAL A 7 -16.47 -8.36 -3.48
N TYR A 8 -15.22 -8.67 -3.80
CA TYR A 8 -14.87 -9.69 -4.79
C TYR A 8 -14.09 -10.80 -4.08
N ILE A 9 -14.60 -12.01 -4.18
CA ILE A 9 -13.99 -13.18 -3.54
C ILE A 9 -13.26 -13.98 -4.61
N VAL A 10 -11.98 -14.24 -4.35
CA VAL A 10 -11.13 -15.14 -5.13
C VAL A 10 -10.99 -16.44 -4.34
N PRO A 11 -11.32 -17.61 -4.91
CA PRO A 11 -11.16 -18.88 -4.21
C PRO A 11 -9.70 -19.22 -3.97
N GLY A 12 -9.41 -19.92 -2.86
CA GLY A 12 -8.09 -20.41 -2.51
C GLY A 12 -7.42 -19.62 -1.37
N ASP A 13 -6.29 -20.12 -0.94
CA ASP A 13 -5.43 -19.51 0.07
C ASP A 13 -4.18 -18.93 -0.59
N SER A 14 -4.08 -17.62 -0.70
CA SER A 14 -2.98 -16.93 -1.38
C SER A 14 -1.62 -17.03 -0.66
N ASP A 15 -1.57 -17.58 0.55
CA ASP A 15 -0.33 -17.84 1.27
C ASP A 15 0.34 -19.14 0.83
N SER A 16 -0.45 -20.17 0.54
CA SER A 16 0.00 -21.50 0.15
C SER A 16 -0.20 -21.80 -1.34
N ASP A 17 -1.14 -21.10 -2.01
CA ASP A 17 -1.49 -21.30 -3.41
C ASP A 17 -1.08 -20.09 -4.26
N LYS A 18 -0.08 -20.32 -5.12
CA LYS A 18 0.40 -19.32 -6.07
C LYS A 18 -0.70 -18.86 -7.03
N THR A 19 -1.56 -19.80 -7.46
CA THR A 19 -2.67 -19.52 -8.39
C THR A 19 -3.68 -18.57 -7.75
N ALA A 20 -4.04 -18.81 -6.50
CA ALA A 20 -4.95 -17.93 -5.76
C ALA A 20 -4.36 -16.52 -5.63
N LYS A 21 -3.06 -16.40 -5.39
CA LYS A 21 -2.38 -15.11 -5.32
C LYS A 21 -2.36 -14.39 -6.67
N GLU A 22 -2.13 -15.11 -7.76
CA GLU A 22 -2.17 -14.56 -9.12
C GLU A 22 -3.59 -14.08 -9.49
N GLU A 23 -4.62 -14.85 -9.16
CA GLU A 23 -6.02 -14.45 -9.39
C GLU A 23 -6.42 -13.23 -8.54
N LEU A 24 -5.94 -13.14 -7.31
CA LEU A 24 -6.12 -11.97 -6.47
C LEU A 24 -5.45 -10.72 -7.09
N GLY A 25 -4.23 -10.87 -7.59
CA GLY A 25 -3.51 -9.85 -8.34
C GLY A 25 -4.25 -9.42 -9.61
N ARG A 26 -4.74 -10.40 -10.39
CA ARG A 26 -5.54 -10.16 -11.60
C ARG A 26 -6.81 -9.37 -11.30
N ARG A 27 -7.55 -9.75 -10.25
CA ARG A 27 -8.76 -9.03 -9.85
C ARG A 27 -8.47 -7.60 -9.43
N GLY A 28 -7.43 -7.39 -8.63
CA GLY A 28 -6.97 -6.05 -8.25
C GLY A 28 -6.56 -5.20 -9.45
N ALA A 29 -5.86 -5.80 -10.42
CA ALA A 29 -5.46 -5.14 -11.65
C ALA A 29 -6.65 -4.70 -12.52
N LEU A 30 -7.68 -5.56 -12.66
CA LEU A 30 -8.90 -5.21 -13.39
C LEU A 30 -9.62 -4.03 -12.74
N LEU A 31 -9.81 -4.07 -11.42
CA LEU A 31 -10.46 -2.97 -10.69
C LEU A 31 -9.69 -1.65 -10.82
N LEU A 32 -8.36 -1.71 -10.84
CA LEU A 32 -7.53 -0.54 -11.05
C LEU A 32 -7.65 -0.02 -12.49
N ASN A 33 -7.61 -0.93 -13.47
CA ASN A 33 -7.73 -0.60 -14.89
C ASN A 33 -9.05 0.08 -15.22
N ASP A 34 -10.16 -0.36 -14.61
CA ASP A 34 -11.48 0.24 -14.81
C ASP A 34 -11.59 1.70 -14.34
N LEU A 35 -10.67 2.15 -13.49
CA LEU A 35 -10.62 3.52 -13.00
C LEU A 35 -9.75 4.44 -13.89
N PHE A 36 -8.87 3.88 -14.70
CA PHE A 36 -8.02 4.66 -15.60
C PHE A 36 -8.83 5.51 -16.54
N GLY A 37 -8.78 6.60 -16.86
CA GLY A 37 -9.63 7.44 -17.71
C GLY A 37 -10.70 8.25 -16.97
N SER A 38 -10.87 7.97 -15.67
CA SER A 38 -11.74 8.77 -14.79
C SER A 38 -11.00 9.45 -13.64
N VAL A 39 -9.69 9.22 -13.52
CA VAL A 39 -8.84 9.74 -12.45
C VAL A 39 -7.49 10.22 -12.98
N ASP A 40 -6.86 11.14 -12.25
CA ASP A 40 -5.56 11.70 -12.61
C ASP A 40 -4.41 11.11 -11.76
N THR A 41 -4.72 10.57 -10.58
CA THR A 41 -3.71 10.13 -9.62
C THR A 41 -4.09 8.81 -8.93
N VAL A 42 -3.12 7.90 -8.88
CA VAL A 42 -3.23 6.58 -8.24
C VAL A 42 -2.08 6.39 -7.28
N ALA A 43 -2.37 6.13 -6.02
CA ALA A 43 -1.39 5.75 -5.01
C ALA A 43 -1.44 4.24 -4.75
N ILE A 44 -0.28 3.59 -4.83
CA ILE A 44 -0.15 2.14 -4.60
C ILE A 44 0.79 1.83 -3.44
N SER A 45 0.38 0.93 -2.56
CA SER A 45 1.27 0.45 -1.49
C SER A 45 2.29 -0.56 -1.99
N GLY A 46 3.29 -0.82 -1.18
CA GLY A 46 4.19 -1.96 -1.36
C GLY A 46 3.54 -3.28 -0.97
N GLY A 47 4.31 -4.36 -1.13
CA GLY A 47 3.94 -5.70 -0.74
C GLY A 47 3.78 -6.67 -1.90
N SER A 48 3.92 -7.97 -1.59
CA SER A 48 3.91 -9.01 -2.62
C SER A 48 2.58 -9.15 -3.36
N THR A 49 1.45 -8.83 -2.71
CA THR A 49 0.14 -8.79 -3.37
C THR A 49 0.04 -7.63 -4.36
N MET A 50 0.58 -6.46 -4.00
CA MET A 50 0.61 -5.32 -4.91
C MET A 50 1.57 -5.52 -6.08
N ALA A 51 2.68 -6.24 -5.88
CA ALA A 51 3.56 -6.66 -6.96
C ALA A 51 2.82 -7.57 -7.96
N GLU A 52 1.95 -8.47 -7.48
CA GLU A 52 1.08 -9.29 -8.36
C GLU A 52 0.04 -8.43 -9.10
N VAL A 53 -0.56 -7.45 -8.46
CA VAL A 53 -1.46 -6.49 -9.13
C VAL A 53 -0.74 -5.81 -10.29
N ALA A 54 0.47 -5.28 -10.05
CA ALA A 54 1.28 -4.64 -11.08
C ALA A 54 1.68 -5.62 -12.20
N ARG A 55 2.01 -6.87 -11.86
CA ARG A 55 2.35 -7.91 -12.83
C ARG A 55 1.18 -8.27 -13.73
N MET A 56 -0.03 -8.35 -13.18
CA MET A 56 -1.25 -8.74 -13.89
C MET A 56 -1.92 -7.59 -14.63
N LEU A 57 -1.50 -6.34 -14.38
CA LEU A 57 -2.06 -5.19 -15.08
C LEU A 57 -1.72 -5.28 -16.58
N PRO A 58 -2.70 -5.14 -17.49
CA PRO A 58 -2.44 -5.10 -18.93
C PRO A 58 -1.70 -3.82 -19.33
N GLU A 59 -1.01 -3.87 -20.46
CA GLU A 59 -0.48 -2.66 -21.09
C GLU A 59 -1.65 -1.82 -21.63
N CYS A 60 -1.66 -0.54 -21.31
CA CYS A 60 -2.68 0.41 -21.74
C CYS A 60 -2.14 1.85 -21.70
N LEU A 61 -2.92 2.79 -22.23
CA LEU A 61 -2.65 4.24 -22.13
C LEU A 61 -3.57 4.81 -21.04
N ALA A 62 -3.04 5.09 -19.86
CA ALA A 62 -3.87 5.54 -18.75
C ALA A 62 -3.83 7.05 -18.50
N ASN A 63 -2.77 7.74 -18.94
CA ASN A 63 -2.58 9.18 -18.75
C ASN A 63 -2.81 9.67 -17.30
N VAL A 64 -2.31 8.91 -16.34
CA VAL A 64 -2.39 9.19 -14.90
C VAL A 64 -1.01 9.44 -14.30
N THR A 65 -0.95 9.91 -13.07
CA THR A 65 0.28 9.92 -12.27
C THR A 65 0.23 8.82 -11.23
N ILE A 66 1.17 7.88 -11.30
CA ILE A 66 1.30 6.78 -10.33
C ILE A 66 2.22 7.21 -9.19
N LEU A 67 1.78 6.99 -7.98
CA LEU A 67 2.40 7.44 -6.73
C LEU A 67 2.63 6.25 -5.79
N PRO A 68 3.76 6.19 -5.07
CA PRO A 68 3.87 5.26 -3.94
C PRO A 68 2.98 5.75 -2.80
N ALA A 69 2.17 4.87 -2.23
CA ALA A 69 1.30 5.25 -1.11
C ALA A 69 2.09 5.55 0.17
N ARG A 70 3.36 5.12 0.24
CA ARG A 70 4.22 5.25 1.42
C ARG A 70 5.69 5.37 1.04
N GLY A 71 6.52 5.76 2.00
CA GLY A 71 7.98 5.70 1.91
C GLY A 71 8.53 4.28 1.75
N SER A 72 9.84 4.17 1.62
CA SER A 72 10.53 2.90 1.35
C SER A 72 10.64 2.02 2.60
N MET A 73 10.44 0.70 2.45
CA MET A 73 10.55 -0.28 3.52
C MET A 73 11.30 -1.53 3.06
N GLY A 74 12.30 -1.96 3.85
CA GLY A 74 12.98 -3.23 3.67
C GLY A 74 13.93 -3.29 2.48
N ASN A 75 14.50 -4.48 2.23
CA ASN A 75 15.59 -4.69 1.27
C ASN A 75 15.15 -5.40 -0.03
N HIS A 76 13.88 -5.79 -0.15
CA HIS A 76 13.33 -6.45 -1.33
C HIS A 76 12.75 -5.42 -2.29
N VAL A 77 13.51 -5.03 -3.30
CA VAL A 77 13.18 -3.96 -4.24
C VAL A 77 11.85 -4.22 -4.95
N GLU A 78 11.61 -5.45 -5.36
CA GLU A 78 10.44 -5.87 -6.16
C GLU A 78 9.09 -5.69 -5.45
N VAL A 79 9.09 -5.56 -4.12
CA VAL A 79 7.88 -5.34 -3.32
C VAL A 79 7.79 -3.94 -2.71
N GLN A 80 8.73 -3.05 -3.07
CA GLN A 80 8.67 -1.65 -2.61
C GLN A 80 7.64 -0.84 -3.41
N ALA A 81 6.96 0.07 -2.73
CA ALA A 81 5.93 0.91 -3.34
C ALA A 81 6.46 1.73 -4.53
N ASN A 82 7.67 2.29 -4.42
CA ASN A 82 8.32 3.03 -5.51
C ASN A 82 8.54 2.16 -6.76
N TYR A 83 9.03 0.91 -6.57
CA TYR A 83 9.27 -0.01 -7.68
C TYR A 83 7.96 -0.46 -8.35
N ILE A 84 6.95 -0.78 -7.54
CA ILE A 84 5.62 -1.16 -8.03
C ILE A 84 4.98 0.00 -8.80
N ALA A 85 5.07 1.22 -8.27
CA ALA A 85 4.57 2.42 -8.95
C ALA A 85 5.25 2.65 -10.30
N ALA A 86 6.58 2.49 -10.37
CA ALA A 86 7.33 2.62 -11.61
C ALA A 86 6.94 1.54 -12.64
N ASN A 87 6.73 0.28 -12.21
CA ASN A 87 6.29 -0.81 -13.08
C ASN A 87 4.89 -0.56 -13.66
N ILE A 88 3.96 -0.10 -12.83
CA ILE A 88 2.62 0.26 -13.30
C ILE A 88 2.70 1.41 -14.31
N ALA A 89 3.44 2.47 -13.98
CA ALA A 89 3.60 3.61 -14.88
C ALA A 89 4.21 3.22 -16.24
N SER A 90 5.19 2.31 -16.23
CA SER A 90 5.78 1.77 -17.47
C SER A 90 4.74 1.06 -18.34
N LYS A 91 3.92 0.17 -17.75
CA LYS A 91 2.89 -0.58 -18.47
C LYS A 91 1.72 0.27 -18.97
N THR A 92 1.44 1.35 -18.25
CA THR A 92 0.31 2.23 -18.55
C THR A 92 0.72 3.51 -19.30
N HIS A 93 1.99 3.61 -19.68
CA HIS A 93 2.58 4.80 -20.31
C HIS A 93 2.26 6.10 -19.54
N SER A 94 2.27 5.99 -18.22
CA SER A 94 1.91 7.06 -17.28
C SER A 94 3.13 7.73 -16.67
N SER A 95 2.93 8.91 -16.10
CA SER A 95 3.95 9.52 -15.23
C SER A 95 4.00 8.79 -13.89
N TYR A 96 5.14 8.88 -13.21
CA TYR A 96 5.24 8.45 -11.81
C TYR A 96 6.07 9.43 -10.99
N ARG A 97 5.87 9.39 -9.68
CA ARG A 97 6.66 10.12 -8.68
C ARG A 97 7.21 9.13 -7.66
N MET A 98 8.27 9.52 -6.97
CA MET A 98 8.89 8.69 -5.93
C MET A 98 8.89 9.41 -4.58
N ILE A 99 8.86 8.64 -3.52
CA ILE A 99 9.09 9.11 -2.15
C ILE A 99 10.35 8.40 -1.63
N HIS A 100 11.45 9.16 -1.52
CA HIS A 100 12.75 8.64 -1.07
C HIS A 100 12.94 8.79 0.45
N ILE A 101 11.88 8.67 1.20
CA ILE A 101 11.92 8.72 2.67
C ILE A 101 11.74 7.30 3.21
N PRO A 102 12.69 6.78 4.00
CA PRO A 102 12.53 5.47 4.63
C PRO A 102 11.46 5.51 5.73
N GLU A 103 10.80 4.38 5.95
CA GLU A 103 9.90 4.21 7.09
C GLU A 103 10.66 4.14 8.42
N GLY A 104 9.96 4.48 9.52
CA GLY A 104 10.49 4.32 10.88
C GLY A 104 11.42 5.43 11.33
N LEU A 105 11.51 6.55 10.62
CA LEU A 105 12.23 7.72 11.08
C LEU A 105 11.56 8.35 12.32
N SER A 106 12.34 9.02 13.15
CA SER A 106 11.78 9.90 14.18
C SER A 106 11.05 11.09 13.55
N ASP A 107 10.11 11.69 14.27
CA ASP A 107 9.40 12.88 13.79
C ASP A 107 10.34 14.01 13.40
N SER A 108 11.39 14.23 14.18
CA SER A 108 12.39 15.26 13.90
C SER A 108 13.18 14.98 12.61
N ALA A 109 13.63 13.74 12.41
CA ALA A 109 14.33 13.34 11.19
C ALA A 109 13.43 13.44 9.95
N LEU A 110 12.17 13.01 10.07
CA LEU A 110 11.19 13.13 9.03
C LEU A 110 10.95 14.59 8.63
N GLN A 111 10.72 15.46 9.59
CA GLN A 111 10.52 16.88 9.33
C GLN A 111 11.75 17.53 8.70
N MET A 112 12.96 17.13 9.10
CA MET A 112 14.20 17.62 8.52
C MET A 112 14.30 17.21 7.04
N MET A 113 14.03 15.95 6.70
CA MET A 113 14.05 15.47 5.32
C MET A 113 13.01 16.18 4.45
N LEU A 114 11.79 16.33 4.96
CA LEU A 114 10.73 17.04 4.24
C LEU A 114 11.10 18.50 3.97
N LYS A 115 11.74 19.19 4.92
CA LYS A 115 12.17 20.59 4.74
C LYS A 115 13.35 20.73 3.79
N ALA A 116 14.19 19.71 3.67
CA ALA A 116 15.40 19.75 2.85
C ALA A 116 15.12 19.65 1.36
N ASP A 117 14.01 19.03 0.95
CA ASP A 117 13.72 18.78 -0.45
C ASP A 117 12.25 19.11 -0.82
N ARG A 118 12.08 20.17 -1.59
CA ARG A 118 10.79 20.66 -2.08
C ARG A 118 10.09 19.60 -2.95
N GLN A 119 10.82 18.89 -3.79
CA GLN A 119 10.23 17.86 -4.68
C GLN A 119 9.60 16.72 -3.85
N THR A 120 10.29 16.30 -2.80
CA THR A 120 9.77 15.29 -1.86
C THR A 120 8.51 15.79 -1.15
N GLN A 121 8.46 17.06 -0.72
CA GLN A 121 7.24 17.65 -0.14
C GLN A 121 6.06 17.60 -1.11
N GLU A 122 6.29 18.02 -2.35
CA GLU A 122 5.27 18.02 -3.40
C GLU A 122 4.77 16.60 -3.69
N ASN A 123 5.67 15.62 -3.79
CA ASN A 123 5.30 14.22 -4.03
C ASN A 123 4.48 13.64 -2.86
N VAL A 124 4.87 13.91 -1.62
CA VAL A 124 4.12 13.48 -0.42
C VAL A 124 2.74 14.13 -0.38
N ALA A 125 2.65 15.44 -0.67
CA ALA A 125 1.38 16.15 -0.70
C ALA A 125 0.45 15.63 -1.82
N MET A 126 1.01 15.30 -2.99
CA MET A 126 0.24 14.70 -4.09
C MET A 126 -0.26 13.30 -3.70
N THR A 127 0.58 12.48 -3.09
CA THR A 127 0.22 11.14 -2.60
C THR A 127 -0.92 11.22 -1.59
N ALA A 128 -0.86 12.14 -0.63
CA ALA A 128 -1.91 12.32 0.38
C ALA A 128 -3.28 12.73 -0.21
N ARG A 129 -3.31 13.21 -1.46
CA ARG A 129 -4.54 13.64 -2.17
C ARG A 129 -4.89 12.74 -3.36
N ALA A 130 -4.26 11.58 -3.48
CA ALA A 130 -4.51 10.66 -4.59
C ALA A 130 -5.99 10.30 -4.69
N GLN A 131 -6.52 10.26 -5.91
CA GLN A 131 -7.93 9.94 -6.15
C GLN A 131 -8.22 8.46 -5.98
N VAL A 132 -7.25 7.61 -6.31
CA VAL A 132 -7.31 6.17 -6.06
C VAL A 132 -6.23 5.77 -5.07
N VAL A 133 -6.59 4.99 -4.08
CA VAL A 133 -5.62 4.32 -3.20
C VAL A 133 -5.84 2.82 -3.29
N ILE A 134 -4.82 2.10 -3.76
CA ILE A 134 -4.82 0.63 -3.77
C ILE A 134 -3.74 0.10 -2.83
N PHE A 135 -4.11 -0.80 -1.93
CA PHE A 135 -3.21 -1.29 -0.91
C PHE A 135 -3.52 -2.71 -0.46
N GLY A 136 -2.49 -3.37 0.10
CA GLY A 136 -2.60 -4.70 0.68
C GLY A 136 -3.00 -4.64 2.15
N ILE A 137 -3.75 -5.66 2.59
CA ILE A 137 -3.95 -5.98 4.00
C ILE A 137 -3.22 -7.29 4.26
N GLY A 138 -2.32 -7.28 5.22
CA GLY A 138 -1.52 -8.44 5.62
C GLY A 138 -1.78 -8.84 7.07
N ARG A 139 -1.32 -10.04 7.44
CA ARG A 139 -1.35 -10.51 8.82
C ARG A 139 -0.35 -9.73 9.67
N ALA A 140 -0.77 -9.33 10.87
CA ALA A 140 0.03 -8.53 11.79
C ALA A 140 1.37 -9.21 12.16
N ASP A 141 1.32 -10.51 12.48
CA ASP A 141 2.50 -11.29 12.89
C ASP A 141 3.56 -11.37 11.78
N ARG A 142 3.12 -11.57 10.52
CA ARG A 142 4.02 -11.63 9.37
C ARG A 142 4.63 -10.27 9.04
N MET A 143 3.81 -9.23 9.08
CA MET A 143 4.27 -7.88 8.78
C MET A 143 5.24 -7.35 9.84
N ALA A 144 5.01 -7.66 11.12
CA ALA A 144 5.92 -7.32 12.20
C ALA A 144 7.31 -7.98 12.02
N ARG A 145 7.35 -9.25 11.57
CA ARG A 145 8.62 -9.93 11.23
C ARG A 145 9.32 -9.29 10.03
N LYS A 146 8.58 -9.02 8.94
CA LYS A 146 9.12 -8.36 7.73
C LYS A 146 9.70 -6.97 8.03
N ARG A 147 9.15 -6.26 9.01
CA ARG A 147 9.65 -4.96 9.48
C ARG A 147 10.82 -5.06 10.46
N GLY A 148 11.30 -6.26 10.77
CA GLY A 148 12.41 -6.47 11.70
C GLY A 148 12.08 -6.13 13.15
N MET A 149 10.81 -6.16 13.54
CA MET A 149 10.42 -5.93 14.93
C MET A 149 11.02 -6.98 15.86
N THR A 150 11.50 -6.55 17.02
CA THR A 150 12.05 -7.44 18.06
C THR A 150 10.99 -8.40 18.58
N ALA A 151 11.41 -9.50 19.23
CA ALA A 151 10.48 -10.44 19.84
C ALA A 151 9.54 -9.74 20.83
N LEU A 152 10.09 -8.86 21.68
CA LEU A 152 9.31 -8.09 22.66
C LEU A 152 8.24 -7.22 21.99
N GLN A 153 8.56 -6.54 20.87
CA GLN A 153 7.59 -5.73 20.13
C GLN A 153 6.50 -6.59 19.50
N ARG A 154 6.84 -7.77 18.97
CA ARG A 154 5.85 -8.70 18.40
C ARG A 154 4.92 -9.27 19.46
N ASP A 155 5.46 -9.64 20.62
CA ASP A 155 4.68 -10.14 21.76
C ASP A 155 3.73 -9.06 22.29
N ALA A 156 4.19 -7.80 22.35
CA ALA A 156 3.35 -6.67 22.71
C ALA A 156 2.19 -6.47 21.71
N LEU A 157 2.44 -6.53 20.38
CA LEU A 157 1.40 -6.47 19.36
C LEU A 157 0.38 -7.60 19.50
N HIS A 158 0.87 -8.82 19.75
CA HIS A 158 -0.01 -9.98 19.96
C HIS A 158 -0.87 -9.81 21.22
N SER A 159 -0.29 -9.35 22.32
CA SER A 159 -1.01 -9.09 23.58
C SER A 159 -2.07 -7.99 23.44
N LEU A 160 -1.86 -7.02 22.55
CA LEU A 160 -2.84 -6.01 22.20
C LEU A 160 -3.97 -6.52 21.29
N GLY A 161 -3.86 -7.76 20.79
CA GLY A 161 -4.85 -8.35 19.87
C GLY A 161 -4.70 -7.91 18.41
N ALA A 162 -3.50 -7.49 17.99
CA ALA A 162 -3.27 -7.11 16.60
C ALA A 162 -3.36 -8.33 15.68
N CYS A 163 -4.27 -8.30 14.71
CA CYS A 163 -4.51 -9.37 13.75
C CYS A 163 -4.18 -8.98 12.31
N GLY A 164 -4.35 -7.71 11.94
CA GLY A 164 -4.09 -7.18 10.60
C GLY A 164 -3.11 -6.03 10.60
N GLU A 165 -2.45 -5.85 9.46
CA GLU A 165 -1.62 -4.67 9.18
C GLU A 165 -1.95 -4.12 7.81
N SER A 166 -2.08 -2.80 7.72
CA SER A 166 -2.19 -2.09 6.46
C SER A 166 -1.63 -0.68 6.60
N LEU A 167 -0.95 -0.21 5.54
CA LEU A 167 -0.37 1.14 5.50
C LEU A 167 0.41 1.52 6.78
N GLY A 168 1.10 0.52 7.41
CA GLY A 168 1.89 0.69 8.63
C GLY A 168 1.10 0.77 9.93
N CYS A 169 -0.20 0.55 9.87
CA CYS A 169 -1.06 0.47 11.04
C CYS A 169 -1.41 -0.97 11.35
N TYR A 170 -1.21 -1.37 12.60
CA TYR A 170 -1.62 -2.67 13.13
C TYR A 170 -2.98 -2.53 13.79
N CYS A 171 -3.92 -3.36 13.39
CA CYS A 171 -5.31 -3.28 13.79
C CYS A 171 -5.79 -4.55 14.48
N GLY A 172 -6.73 -4.39 15.42
CA GLY A 172 -7.50 -5.47 16.00
C GLY A 172 -8.65 -5.93 15.10
N LEU A 173 -9.35 -6.99 15.49
CA LEU A 173 -10.52 -7.53 14.78
C LEU A 173 -11.67 -6.52 14.64
N ASP A 174 -11.76 -5.56 15.54
CA ASP A 174 -12.73 -4.47 15.51
C ASP A 174 -12.33 -3.31 14.57
N GLY A 175 -11.18 -3.43 13.90
CA GLY A 175 -10.62 -2.39 13.04
C GLY A 175 -9.93 -1.25 13.78
N LYS A 176 -9.87 -1.30 15.11
CA LYS A 176 -9.17 -0.28 15.91
C LYS A 176 -7.67 -0.34 15.63
N ILE A 177 -7.07 0.82 15.35
CA ILE A 177 -5.62 0.94 15.22
C ILE A 177 -4.98 0.86 16.60
N LEU A 178 -4.18 -0.18 16.83
CA LEU A 178 -3.51 -0.49 18.09
C LEU A 178 -2.09 0.06 18.11
N TYR A 179 -1.42 0.05 16.95
CA TYR A 179 -0.07 0.57 16.79
C TYR A 179 0.12 1.09 15.36
N GLY A 180 0.89 2.15 15.21
CA GLY A 180 1.25 2.73 13.90
C GLY A 180 2.74 2.99 13.81
N THR A 181 3.34 2.69 12.66
CA THR A 181 4.73 3.10 12.36
C THR A 181 4.73 4.54 11.87
N ASN A 182 5.75 5.29 12.25
CA ASN A 182 5.95 6.64 11.72
C ASN A 182 6.24 6.58 10.22
N ASN A 183 5.50 7.36 9.43
CA ASN A 183 5.49 7.20 7.98
C ASN A 183 5.05 8.47 7.25
N VAL A 184 5.48 8.60 6.01
CA VAL A 184 4.97 9.59 5.05
C VAL A 184 4.06 8.94 4.01
N GLY A 185 3.10 9.68 3.50
CA GLY A 185 2.15 9.26 2.48
C GLY A 185 0.75 9.05 3.03
N ILE A 186 0.08 8.01 2.54
CA ILE A 186 -1.32 7.74 2.90
C ILE A 186 -1.44 7.27 4.36
N SER A 187 -2.32 7.92 5.09
CA SER A 187 -2.70 7.54 6.46
C SER A 187 -3.94 6.63 6.44
N LEU A 188 -3.87 5.48 7.11
CA LEU A 188 -5.05 4.61 7.26
C LEU A 188 -6.18 5.31 8.03
N ARG A 189 -5.87 6.28 8.89
CA ARG A 189 -6.88 7.07 9.61
C ARG A 189 -7.69 7.97 8.69
N GLU A 190 -7.09 8.41 7.58
CA GLU A 190 -7.64 9.35 6.62
C GLU A 190 -8.10 8.67 5.33
N ILE A 191 -7.91 7.35 5.21
CA ILE A 191 -8.19 6.59 3.98
C ILE A 191 -9.59 6.84 3.42
N LYS A 192 -10.57 7.01 4.29
CA LYS A 192 -11.99 7.25 3.94
C LYS A 192 -12.24 8.53 3.14
N TYR A 193 -11.29 9.45 3.11
CA TYR A 193 -11.41 10.70 2.36
C TYR A 193 -10.96 10.59 0.91
N HIS A 194 -10.39 9.45 0.51
CA HIS A 194 -10.03 9.22 -0.88
C HIS A 194 -11.27 8.75 -1.67
N PRO A 195 -11.48 9.27 -2.90
CA PRO A 195 -12.66 8.95 -3.72
C PRO A 195 -12.82 7.45 -4.02
N HIS A 196 -11.69 6.78 -4.34
CA HIS A 196 -11.67 5.36 -4.68
C HIS A 196 -10.66 4.62 -3.82
N ILE A 197 -11.13 3.59 -3.14
CA ILE A 197 -10.31 2.77 -2.22
C ILE A 197 -10.44 1.31 -2.64
N ILE A 198 -9.30 0.68 -2.94
CA ILE A 198 -9.21 -0.74 -3.27
C ILE A 198 -8.31 -1.40 -2.22
N ALA A 199 -8.90 -2.22 -1.37
CA ALA A 199 -8.17 -3.05 -0.41
C ALA A 199 -8.08 -4.48 -0.95
N VAL A 200 -6.87 -5.05 -0.98
CA VAL A 200 -6.61 -6.41 -1.45
C VAL A 200 -6.06 -7.22 -0.29
N ALA A 201 -6.80 -8.23 0.11
CA ALA A 201 -6.45 -9.09 1.24
C ALA A 201 -6.37 -10.55 0.80
N GLY A 202 -5.34 -11.26 1.27
CA GLY A 202 -5.17 -12.68 1.03
C GLY A 202 -4.23 -13.29 2.07
N GLY A 203 -4.47 -14.56 2.43
CA GLY A 203 -3.69 -15.32 3.40
C GLY A 203 -4.38 -15.62 4.69
#